data_13124543f365c59fbbe77f4af2002bde
#
_entry.id   13124543f365c59fbbe77f4af2002bde
#
_cell.length_a   1.000
_cell.length_b   1.000
_cell.length_c   1.000
_cell.angle_alpha   90.00
_cell.angle_beta   90.00
_cell.angle_gamma   90.00
#
_symmetry.space_group_name_H-M   'P 1'
#
loop_
_entity.id
_entity.type
_entity.pdbx_description
1 polymer ?
#
loop_
_entity_poly.entity_id
_entity_poly.type
_entity_poly.pdbx_seq_one_letter_code
_entity_poly.pdbx_strand_id
1 'polypeptide(L)'
;LGTSCAVSGTGFLFSQELLDELGGWEYFLLTEDLEFTADLAARGVKIAYCHDAIVYDEQPTSFKQSIVQRSRWVKGYLQVVAKRGGSMVKTLVADGSFACYDMLMCTIPAVVLTVSSIVLNGAMFVVGITSARQEMGTFFASVLASMANSYITMYVMGLLTLLTEGKRIYCSRKKLVRYSFTFPFFVFTFGIAMLAAVFGNI
;
A
#
# COMPACT_ATOMS: atom_id res chain seq x y z
N LEU A 1 12.84 1.25 19.59
CA LEU A 1 12.91 1.66 18.19
C LEU A 1 12.15 2.98 18.04
N GLY A 2 12.72 3.98 17.39
CA GLY A 2 12.11 5.31 17.19
C GLY A 2 11.02 5.33 16.11
N THR A 3 10.36 4.18 15.85
CA THR A 3 9.31 4.01 14.84
C THR A 3 7.96 4.50 15.35
N SER A 4 7.08 4.89 14.43
CA SER A 4 5.68 5.17 14.67
C SER A 4 4.83 4.18 13.88
N CYS A 5 3.64 3.83 14.36
CA CYS A 5 2.71 2.98 13.65
C CYS A 5 1.85 3.82 12.71
N ALA A 6 1.42 3.25 11.57
CA ALA A 6 0.40 3.88 10.75
C ALA A 6 -0.99 3.61 11.35
N VAL A 7 -1.85 4.61 11.36
CA VAL A 7 -3.26 4.45 11.70
C VAL A 7 -3.97 3.77 10.54
N SER A 8 -4.89 2.86 10.85
CA SER A 8 -5.84 2.29 9.90
C SER A 8 -7.21 2.89 10.14
N GLY A 9 -8.01 3.10 9.12
CA GLY A 9 -9.29 3.81 9.15
C GLY A 9 -10.30 3.34 10.21
N THR A 10 -10.02 2.21 10.86
CA THR A 10 -10.80 1.66 11.98
C THR A 10 -9.90 1.35 13.17
N GLY A 11 -10.41 1.57 14.39
CA GLY A 11 -9.77 1.10 15.63
C GLY A 11 -8.55 1.91 16.06
N PHE A 12 -8.60 3.23 16.06
CA PHE A 12 -7.58 4.07 16.65
C PHE A 12 -8.19 5.03 17.68
N LEU A 13 -7.35 5.46 18.61
CA LEU A 13 -7.68 6.42 19.67
C LEU A 13 -6.65 7.53 19.68
N PHE A 14 -7.08 8.72 19.99
CA PHE A 14 -6.23 9.87 20.28
C PHE A 14 -6.83 10.69 21.44
N SER A 15 -6.00 11.45 22.14
CA SER A 15 -6.43 12.24 23.26
C SER A 15 -7.10 13.54 22.80
N GLN A 16 -7.91 14.12 23.68
CA GLN A 16 -8.52 15.44 23.45
C GLN A 16 -7.44 16.52 23.35
N GLU A 17 -6.39 16.42 24.15
CA GLU A 17 -5.27 17.37 24.15
C GLU A 17 -4.60 17.40 22.78
N LEU A 18 -4.37 16.23 22.16
CA LEU A 18 -3.80 16.18 20.82
C LEU A 18 -4.73 16.85 19.79
N LEU A 19 -6.05 16.62 19.91
CA LEU A 19 -7.02 17.25 19.01
C LEU A 19 -7.03 18.77 19.16
N ASP A 20 -6.92 19.26 20.40
CA ASP A 20 -6.86 20.69 20.70
C ASP A 20 -5.54 21.32 20.18
N GLU A 21 -4.41 20.63 20.31
CA GLU A 21 -3.12 21.04 19.75
C GLU A 21 -3.12 21.11 18.21
N LEU A 22 -3.91 20.23 17.57
CA LEU A 22 -4.08 20.23 16.12
C LEU A 22 -5.06 21.30 15.63
N GLY A 23 -5.82 21.93 16.52
CA GLY A 23 -6.86 22.88 16.17
C GLY A 23 -8.18 22.25 15.70
N GLY A 24 -8.36 20.97 15.99
CA GLY A 24 -9.49 20.16 15.55
C GLY A 24 -9.13 19.11 14.49
N TRP A 25 -10.15 18.46 13.94
CA TRP A 25 -9.97 17.46 12.87
C TRP A 25 -9.96 18.13 11.50
N GLU A 26 -8.81 18.16 10.84
CA GLU A 26 -8.61 18.78 9.51
C GLU A 26 -8.20 17.80 8.40
N TYR A 27 -8.47 16.51 8.57
CA TYR A 27 -8.08 15.44 7.68
C TYR A 27 -9.28 14.98 6.85
N PHE A 28 -9.37 15.39 5.59
CA PHE A 28 -10.50 15.17 4.69
C PHE A 28 -10.14 14.52 3.35
N LEU A 29 -8.92 14.00 3.23
CA LEU A 29 -8.53 13.26 2.02
C LEU A 29 -9.23 11.89 1.97
N LEU A 30 -9.15 11.21 0.84
CA LEU A 30 -9.77 9.88 0.65
C LEU A 30 -9.21 8.80 1.59
N THR A 31 -8.03 9.03 2.16
CA THR A 31 -7.36 8.24 3.19
C THR A 31 -6.98 9.19 4.32
N GLU A 32 -7.99 9.59 5.09
CA GLU A 32 -7.85 10.53 6.21
C GLU A 32 -6.94 9.98 7.31
N ASP A 33 -6.98 8.67 7.52
CA ASP A 33 -6.14 7.92 8.45
C ASP A 33 -4.65 8.04 8.08
N LEU A 34 -4.34 7.88 6.82
CA LEU A 34 -2.97 8.03 6.32
C LEU A 34 -2.52 9.50 6.32
N GLU A 35 -3.42 10.43 6.00
CA GLU A 35 -3.13 11.88 6.09
C GLU A 35 -2.80 12.27 7.53
N PHE A 36 -3.60 11.82 8.50
CA PHE A 36 -3.39 12.02 9.93
C PHE A 36 -2.03 11.43 10.36
N THR A 37 -1.75 10.19 9.99
CA THR A 37 -0.48 9.53 10.28
C THR A 37 0.72 10.31 9.74
N ALA A 38 0.64 10.76 8.50
CA ALA A 38 1.72 11.51 7.84
C ALA A 38 1.97 12.87 8.52
N ASP A 39 0.92 13.55 8.94
CA ASP A 39 1.03 14.82 9.66
C ASP A 39 1.65 14.62 11.06
N LEU A 40 1.20 13.62 11.81
CA LEU A 40 1.75 13.30 13.12
C LEU A 40 3.22 12.88 13.02
N ALA A 41 3.59 12.07 12.02
CA ALA A 41 4.98 11.70 11.78
C ALA A 41 5.85 12.93 11.49
N ALA A 42 5.35 13.87 10.68
CA ALA A 42 6.04 15.12 10.38
C ALA A 42 6.19 16.06 11.59
N ARG A 43 5.26 15.98 12.56
CA ARG A 43 5.31 16.72 13.84
C ARG A 43 6.12 16.00 14.92
N GLY A 44 6.63 14.79 14.66
CA GLY A 44 7.35 13.99 15.64
C GLY A 44 6.46 13.32 16.70
N VAL A 45 5.15 13.34 16.53
CA VAL A 45 4.19 12.65 17.43
C VAL A 45 4.19 11.17 17.13
N LYS A 46 4.34 10.35 18.18
CA LYS A 46 4.42 8.89 18.04
C LYS A 46 3.05 8.25 18.18
N ILE A 47 2.75 7.34 17.26
CA ILE A 47 1.57 6.49 17.30
C ILE A 47 2.00 5.11 17.78
N ALA A 48 1.43 4.64 18.90
CA ALA A 48 1.71 3.34 19.47
C ALA A 48 0.76 2.27 18.91
N TYR A 49 1.26 1.05 18.78
CA TYR A 49 0.46 -0.12 18.43
C TYR A 49 -0.02 -0.83 19.70
N CYS A 50 -1.33 -1.09 19.78
CA CYS A 50 -1.92 -1.89 20.85
C CYS A 50 -2.29 -3.28 20.32
N HIS A 51 -1.49 -4.28 20.71
CA HIS A 51 -1.64 -5.66 20.24
C HIS A 51 -2.95 -6.33 20.65
N ASP A 52 -3.48 -5.98 21.81
CA ASP A 52 -4.67 -6.62 22.40
C ASP A 52 -5.98 -5.93 22.00
N ALA A 53 -5.90 -4.76 21.36
CA ALA A 53 -7.06 -4.08 20.80
C ALA A 53 -7.40 -4.66 19.43
N ILE A 54 -8.27 -5.67 19.41
CA ILE A 54 -8.67 -6.36 18.18
C ILE A 54 -9.96 -5.74 17.64
N VAL A 55 -9.92 -5.29 16.38
CA VAL A 55 -11.07 -4.76 15.65
C VAL A 55 -11.44 -5.74 14.54
N TYR A 56 -12.74 -6.02 14.39
CA TYR A 56 -13.28 -6.81 13.30
C TYR A 56 -14.00 -5.87 12.33
N ASP A 57 -13.60 -5.88 11.08
CA ASP A 57 -14.12 -5.04 10.03
C ASP A 57 -14.66 -5.89 8.87
N GLU A 58 -15.75 -5.41 8.26
CA GLU A 58 -16.36 -6.07 7.11
C GLU A 58 -15.61 -5.68 5.84
N GLN A 59 -15.10 -6.68 5.12
CA GLN A 59 -14.37 -6.48 3.89
C GLN A 59 -15.29 -6.66 2.66
N PRO A 60 -14.97 -6.02 1.52
CA PRO A 60 -15.74 -6.17 0.29
C PRO A 60 -15.92 -7.63 -0.12
N THR A 61 -17.16 -8.04 -0.34
CA THR A 61 -17.51 -9.40 -0.76
C THR A 61 -17.51 -9.59 -2.27
N SER A 62 -17.55 -8.50 -3.05
CA SER A 62 -17.49 -8.54 -4.51
C SER A 62 -16.20 -7.96 -5.07
N PHE A 63 -15.75 -8.52 -6.20
CA PHE A 63 -14.54 -8.04 -6.88
C PHE A 63 -14.64 -6.56 -7.27
N LYS A 64 -15.79 -6.12 -7.77
CA LYS A 64 -16.04 -4.72 -8.15
C LYS A 64 -15.88 -3.78 -6.96
N GLN A 65 -16.50 -4.09 -5.82
CA GLN A 65 -16.36 -3.28 -4.60
C GLN A 65 -14.91 -3.22 -4.13
N SER A 66 -14.20 -4.36 -4.19
CA SER A 66 -12.77 -4.42 -3.84
C SER A 66 -11.89 -3.57 -4.75
N ILE A 67 -12.15 -3.52 -6.06
CA ILE A 67 -11.44 -2.63 -6.99
C ILE A 67 -11.73 -1.16 -6.65
N VAL A 68 -12.99 -0.79 -6.45
CA VAL A 68 -13.38 0.59 -6.11
C VAL A 68 -12.72 1.04 -4.80
N GLN A 69 -12.75 0.21 -3.77
CA GLN A 69 -12.11 0.51 -2.48
C GLN A 69 -10.60 0.76 -2.65
N ARG A 70 -9.90 -0.14 -3.34
CA ARG A 70 -8.46 -0.01 -3.57
C ARG A 70 -8.09 1.17 -4.48
N SER A 71 -8.93 1.48 -5.46
CA SER A 71 -8.73 2.68 -6.28
C SER A 71 -8.83 3.97 -5.44
N ARG A 72 -9.74 4.01 -4.47
CA ARG A 72 -9.82 5.13 -3.50
C ARG A 72 -8.55 5.20 -2.64
N TRP A 73 -8.03 4.07 -2.17
CA TRP A 73 -6.77 4.04 -1.40
C TRP A 73 -5.59 4.57 -2.22
N VAL A 74 -5.42 4.08 -3.46
CA VAL A 74 -4.35 4.57 -4.33
C VAL A 74 -4.46 6.08 -4.57
N LYS A 75 -5.66 6.57 -4.85
CA LYS A 75 -5.89 8.01 -5.04
C LYS A 75 -5.60 8.80 -3.77
N GLY A 76 -6.03 8.30 -2.61
CA GLY A 76 -5.72 8.88 -1.30
C GLY A 76 -4.23 8.94 -1.02
N TYR A 77 -3.48 7.89 -1.32
CA TYR A 77 -2.02 7.88 -1.18
C TYR A 77 -1.34 8.95 -2.03
N LEU A 78 -1.77 9.12 -3.29
CA LEU A 78 -1.26 10.19 -4.14
C LEU A 78 -1.57 11.58 -3.57
N GLN A 79 -2.78 11.78 -3.03
CA GLN A 79 -3.18 13.03 -2.39
C GLN A 79 -2.36 13.32 -1.14
N VAL A 80 -2.10 12.31 -0.28
CA VAL A 80 -1.29 12.47 0.93
C VAL A 80 0.14 12.82 0.56
N VAL A 81 0.75 12.14 -0.41
CA VAL A 81 2.11 12.46 -0.89
C VAL A 81 2.16 13.88 -1.43
N ALA A 82 1.18 14.30 -2.22
CA ALA A 82 1.14 15.66 -2.75
C ALA A 82 0.98 16.73 -1.67
N LYS A 83 0.15 16.47 -0.63
CA LYS A 83 -0.14 17.43 0.44
C LYS A 83 0.91 17.42 1.54
N ARG A 84 1.38 16.24 1.99
CA ARG A 84 2.22 16.06 3.17
C ARG A 84 3.65 15.61 2.86
N GLY A 85 3.93 15.14 1.64
CA GLY A 85 5.25 14.62 1.25
C GLY A 85 6.38 15.61 1.49
N GLY A 86 6.19 16.87 1.17
CA GLY A 86 7.19 17.92 1.39
C GLY A 86 7.54 18.12 2.87
N SER A 87 6.55 18.12 3.77
CA SER A 87 6.80 18.23 5.22
C SER A 87 7.51 17.00 5.78
N MET A 88 7.14 15.80 5.35
CA MET A 88 7.80 14.55 5.76
C MET A 88 9.27 14.52 5.31
N VAL A 89 9.56 14.92 4.06
CA VAL A 89 10.95 15.01 3.56
C VAL A 89 11.75 16.05 4.36
N LYS A 90 11.17 17.21 4.64
CA LYS A 90 11.81 18.25 5.44
C LYS A 90 12.19 17.74 6.84
N THR A 91 11.26 17.12 7.55
CA THR A 91 11.49 16.55 8.89
C THR A 91 12.48 15.38 8.84
N LEU A 92 12.41 14.55 7.80
CA LEU A 92 13.37 13.46 7.61
C LEU A 92 14.82 14.01 7.49
N VAL A 93 15.02 15.05 6.69
CA VAL A 93 16.36 15.62 6.44
C VAL A 93 16.84 16.45 7.62
N ALA A 94 15.95 17.23 8.28
CA ALA A 94 16.32 18.10 9.39
C ALA A 94 16.58 17.33 10.68
N ASP A 95 15.71 16.35 11.00
CA ASP A 95 15.68 15.71 12.31
C ASP A 95 16.09 14.22 12.26
N GLY A 96 16.35 13.67 11.07
CA GLY A 96 16.65 12.26 10.89
C GLY A 96 15.47 11.34 11.26
N SER A 97 14.22 11.80 11.10
CA SER A 97 13.02 11.12 11.57
C SER A 97 12.77 9.80 10.85
N PHE A 98 12.99 8.68 11.55
CA PHE A 98 12.71 7.36 10.98
C PHE A 98 11.22 7.13 10.71
N ALA A 99 10.32 7.76 11.49
CA ALA A 99 8.89 7.71 11.24
C ALA A 99 8.51 8.34 9.88
N CYS A 100 9.11 9.49 9.54
CA CYS A 100 8.92 10.11 8.22
C CYS A 100 9.51 9.25 7.10
N TYR A 101 10.68 8.65 7.30
CA TYR A 101 11.27 7.72 6.33
C TYR A 101 10.34 6.53 6.07
N ASP A 102 9.85 5.90 7.13
CA ASP A 102 8.95 4.73 7.05
C ASP A 102 7.65 5.08 6.31
N MET A 103 7.02 6.20 6.66
CA MET A 103 5.82 6.69 5.97
C MET A 103 6.07 6.99 4.49
N LEU A 104 7.20 7.61 4.14
CA LEU A 104 7.58 7.85 2.75
C LEU A 104 7.81 6.53 2.01
N MET A 105 8.46 5.55 2.65
CA MET A 105 8.69 4.23 2.06
C MET A 105 7.41 3.40 1.91
N CYS A 106 6.42 3.59 2.77
CA CYS A 106 5.11 2.95 2.63
C CYS A 106 4.28 3.54 1.49
N THR A 107 4.38 4.84 1.24
CA THR A 107 3.50 5.55 0.29
C THR A 107 4.10 5.73 -1.10
N ILE A 108 5.33 6.20 -1.20
CA ILE A 108 5.99 6.56 -2.48
C ILE A 108 6.39 5.33 -3.30
N PRO A 109 7.10 4.31 -2.76
CA PRO A 109 7.62 3.22 -3.58
C PRO A 109 6.52 2.41 -4.24
N ALA A 110 5.39 2.17 -3.58
CA ALA A 110 4.28 1.43 -4.16
C ALA A 110 3.77 2.11 -5.44
N VAL A 111 3.62 3.43 -5.42
CA VAL A 111 3.19 4.23 -6.58
C VAL A 111 4.31 4.32 -7.62
N VAL A 112 5.52 4.70 -7.23
CA VAL A 112 6.66 4.88 -8.13
C VAL A 112 7.03 3.57 -8.81
N LEU A 113 7.14 2.46 -8.07
CA LEU A 113 7.46 1.16 -8.63
C LEU A 113 6.39 0.67 -9.61
N THR A 114 5.10 0.89 -9.31
CA THR A 114 4.02 0.48 -10.22
C THR A 114 4.04 1.32 -11.49
N VAL A 115 4.15 2.64 -11.39
CA VAL A 115 4.23 3.53 -12.57
C VAL A 115 5.48 3.21 -13.40
N SER A 116 6.65 3.09 -12.76
CA SER A 116 7.89 2.75 -13.44
C SER A 116 7.81 1.40 -14.14
N SER A 117 7.21 0.39 -13.49
CA SER A 117 6.99 -0.92 -14.09
C SER A 117 6.09 -0.84 -15.33
N ILE A 118 4.98 -0.09 -15.27
CA ILE A 118 4.09 0.11 -16.44
C ILE A 118 4.83 0.79 -17.58
N VAL A 119 5.58 1.86 -17.29
CA VAL A 119 6.33 2.62 -18.31
C VAL A 119 7.42 1.77 -18.94
N LEU A 120 8.23 1.09 -18.12
CA LEU A 120 9.32 0.24 -18.61
C LEU A 120 8.81 -0.95 -19.42
N ASN A 121 7.79 -1.64 -18.93
CA ASN A 121 7.20 -2.76 -19.68
C ASN A 121 6.51 -2.28 -20.97
N GLY A 122 5.87 -1.12 -20.95
CA GLY A 122 5.30 -0.50 -22.15
C GLY A 122 6.37 -0.12 -23.17
N ALA A 123 7.48 0.49 -22.73
CA ALA A 123 8.61 0.81 -23.61
C ALA A 123 9.25 -0.45 -24.20
N MET A 124 9.48 -1.48 -23.39
CA MET A 124 10.02 -2.77 -23.84
C MET A 124 9.08 -3.47 -24.84
N PHE A 125 7.76 -3.36 -24.64
CA PHE A 125 6.77 -3.87 -25.57
C PHE A 125 6.85 -3.18 -26.93
N VAL A 126 6.98 -1.85 -26.95
CA VAL A 126 7.16 -1.06 -28.21
C VAL A 126 8.46 -1.46 -28.90
N VAL A 127 9.57 -1.56 -28.17
CA VAL A 127 10.85 -2.03 -28.71
C VAL A 127 10.71 -3.44 -29.28
N GLY A 128 10.05 -4.35 -28.58
CA GLY A 128 9.81 -5.74 -29.01
C GLY A 128 8.99 -5.83 -30.31
N ILE A 129 8.03 -4.92 -30.53
CA ILE A 129 7.25 -4.87 -31.80
C ILE A 129 8.08 -4.31 -32.96
N THR A 130 8.97 -3.35 -32.70
CA THR A 130 9.78 -2.67 -33.70
C THR A 130 11.06 -3.41 -34.07
N SER A 131 11.53 -4.30 -33.19
CA SER A 131 12.76 -5.08 -33.34
C SER A 131 12.48 -6.47 -33.92
N ALA A 132 13.53 -7.13 -34.47
CA ALA A 132 13.39 -8.44 -35.09
C ALA A 132 12.82 -9.51 -34.11
N ARG A 133 12.15 -10.53 -34.66
CA ARG A 133 11.45 -11.63 -33.94
C ARG A 133 12.18 -12.25 -32.74
N GLN A 134 13.51 -12.18 -32.72
CA GLN A 134 14.33 -12.77 -31.66
C GLN A 134 14.18 -12.00 -30.32
N GLU A 135 13.92 -10.70 -30.35
CA GLU A 135 13.74 -9.89 -29.15
C GLU A 135 12.34 -10.03 -28.52
N MET A 136 11.32 -10.37 -29.32
CA MET A 136 9.99 -10.67 -28.78
C MET A 136 9.99 -11.89 -27.84
N GLY A 137 10.75 -12.93 -28.16
CA GLY A 137 10.89 -14.11 -27.29
C GLY A 137 11.51 -13.75 -25.92
N THR A 138 12.58 -12.97 -25.93
CA THR A 138 13.23 -12.51 -24.68
C THR A 138 12.35 -11.59 -23.87
N PHE A 139 11.56 -10.71 -24.52
CA PHE A 139 10.57 -9.87 -23.88
C PHE A 139 9.51 -10.70 -23.14
N PHE A 140 8.86 -11.65 -23.81
CA PHE A 140 7.84 -12.50 -23.17
C PHE A 140 8.43 -13.36 -22.05
N ALA A 141 9.65 -13.90 -22.23
CA ALA A 141 10.33 -14.65 -21.18
C ALA A 141 10.61 -13.78 -19.94
N SER A 142 11.06 -12.55 -20.12
CA SER A 142 11.32 -11.62 -19.01
C SER A 142 10.04 -11.20 -18.29
N VAL A 143 8.94 -10.96 -18.99
CA VAL A 143 7.64 -10.67 -18.40
C VAL A 143 7.14 -11.86 -17.58
N LEU A 144 7.19 -13.08 -18.13
CA LEU A 144 6.78 -14.28 -17.41
C LEU A 144 7.65 -14.53 -16.17
N ALA A 145 8.97 -14.35 -16.27
CA ALA A 145 9.87 -14.48 -15.13
C ALA A 145 9.58 -13.44 -14.05
N SER A 146 9.31 -12.19 -14.43
CA SER A 146 8.92 -11.12 -13.49
C SER A 146 7.59 -11.42 -12.78
N MET A 147 6.59 -11.90 -13.52
CA MET A 147 5.31 -12.32 -12.95
C MET A 147 5.47 -13.51 -12.01
N ALA A 148 6.24 -14.52 -12.38
CA ALA A 148 6.53 -15.68 -11.55
C ALA A 148 7.27 -15.29 -10.27
N ASN A 149 8.29 -14.43 -10.36
CA ASN A 149 9.03 -13.92 -9.20
C ASN A 149 8.11 -13.13 -8.26
N SER A 150 7.28 -12.24 -8.80
CA SER A 150 6.31 -11.49 -8.01
C SER A 150 5.29 -12.41 -7.34
N TYR A 151 4.81 -13.43 -8.05
CA TYR A 151 3.90 -14.44 -7.49
C TYR A 151 4.56 -15.18 -6.33
N ILE A 152 5.77 -15.68 -6.51
CA ILE A 152 6.52 -16.44 -5.48
C ILE A 152 6.75 -15.54 -4.26
N THR A 153 7.18 -14.30 -4.45
CA THR A 153 7.41 -13.35 -3.36
C THR A 153 6.14 -13.11 -2.54
N MET A 154 5.02 -12.84 -3.20
CA MET A 154 3.74 -12.63 -2.52
C MET A 154 3.23 -13.90 -1.84
N TYR A 155 3.43 -15.07 -2.46
CA TYR A 155 3.09 -16.36 -1.86
C TYR A 155 3.88 -16.63 -0.58
N VAL A 156 5.19 -16.37 -0.59
CA VAL A 156 6.06 -16.50 0.58
C VAL A 156 5.60 -15.55 1.69
N MET A 157 5.27 -14.30 1.36
CA MET A 157 4.71 -13.35 2.33
C MET A 157 3.39 -13.84 2.92
N GLY A 158 2.50 -14.39 2.11
CA GLY A 158 1.26 -15.03 2.57
C GLY A 158 1.52 -16.20 3.52
N LEU A 159 2.50 -17.05 3.22
CA LEU A 159 2.90 -18.16 4.11
C LEU A 159 3.47 -17.65 5.43
N LEU A 160 4.33 -16.64 5.42
CA LEU A 160 4.87 -16.02 6.63
C LEU A 160 3.74 -15.46 7.50
N THR A 161 2.78 -14.77 6.91
CA THR A 161 1.58 -14.29 7.63
C THR A 161 0.79 -15.45 8.24
N LEU A 162 0.62 -16.57 7.54
CA LEU A 162 -0.05 -17.75 8.10
C LEU A 162 0.73 -18.39 9.24
N LEU A 163 2.04 -18.38 9.19
CA LEU A 163 2.90 -18.93 10.26
C LEU A 163 2.86 -18.06 11.51
N THR A 164 2.87 -16.74 11.36
CA THR A 164 2.90 -15.78 12.48
C THR A 164 1.51 -15.52 13.05
N GLU A 165 0.52 -15.24 12.21
CA GLU A 165 -0.81 -14.76 12.61
C GLU A 165 -1.95 -15.77 12.34
N GLY A 166 -1.66 -16.93 11.76
CA GLY A 166 -2.68 -17.90 11.32
C GLY A 166 -3.62 -18.40 12.42
N LYS A 167 -3.21 -18.35 13.69
CA LYS A 167 -4.07 -18.69 14.83
C LYS A 167 -5.12 -17.61 15.16
N ARG A 168 -4.88 -16.38 14.73
CA ARG A 168 -5.76 -15.21 14.96
C ARG A 168 -6.75 -14.99 13.83
N ILE A 169 -6.44 -15.54 12.65
CA ILE A 169 -7.30 -15.41 11.48
C ILE A 169 -8.51 -16.31 11.66
N TYR A 170 -9.71 -15.72 11.74
CA TYR A 170 -10.96 -16.45 11.91
C TYR A 170 -11.37 -17.15 10.61
N CYS A 171 -10.64 -18.21 10.26
CA CYS A 171 -10.85 -18.99 9.05
C CYS A 171 -10.38 -20.44 9.23
N SER A 172 -11.03 -21.39 8.55
CA SER A 172 -10.60 -22.79 8.62
C SER A 172 -9.24 -22.98 7.95
N ARG A 173 -8.39 -23.88 8.49
CA ARG A 173 -7.04 -24.15 7.97
C ARG A 173 -7.03 -24.52 6.47
N LYS A 174 -8.02 -25.28 6.00
CA LYS A 174 -8.14 -25.63 4.58
C LYS A 174 -8.36 -24.41 3.68
N LYS A 175 -9.19 -23.46 4.15
CA LYS A 175 -9.41 -22.20 3.44
C LYS A 175 -8.17 -21.31 3.49
N LEU A 176 -7.48 -21.21 4.62
CA LEU A 176 -6.24 -20.43 4.76
C LEU A 176 -5.17 -20.89 3.77
N VAL A 177 -4.94 -22.21 3.67
CA VAL A 177 -3.99 -22.76 2.68
C VAL A 177 -4.44 -22.45 1.25
N ARG A 178 -5.73 -22.58 0.92
CA ARG A 178 -6.24 -22.21 -0.41
C ARG A 178 -6.02 -20.73 -0.70
N TYR A 179 -6.30 -19.87 0.26
CA TYR A 179 -6.18 -18.43 0.09
C TYR A 179 -4.72 -17.95 -0.01
N SER A 180 -3.75 -18.67 0.57
CA SER A 180 -2.34 -18.33 0.34
C SER A 180 -1.93 -18.46 -1.13
N PHE A 181 -2.48 -19.43 -1.86
CA PHE A 181 -2.26 -19.56 -3.31
C PHE A 181 -2.98 -18.49 -4.13
N THR A 182 -4.13 -17.99 -3.68
CA THR A 182 -4.90 -16.98 -4.42
C THR A 182 -4.50 -15.55 -4.05
N PHE A 183 -3.83 -15.34 -2.93
CA PHE A 183 -3.39 -14.05 -2.45
C PHE A 183 -2.51 -13.28 -3.46
N PRO A 184 -1.52 -13.91 -4.14
CA PRO A 184 -0.74 -13.22 -5.17
C PRO A 184 -1.59 -12.68 -6.32
N PHE A 185 -2.59 -13.42 -6.77
CA PHE A 185 -3.52 -12.95 -7.82
C PHE A 185 -4.34 -11.75 -7.36
N PHE A 186 -4.75 -11.74 -6.09
CA PHE A 186 -5.42 -10.58 -5.51
C PHE A 186 -4.51 -9.34 -5.54
N VAL A 187 -3.24 -9.49 -5.22
CA VAL A 187 -2.26 -8.38 -5.25
C VAL A 187 -2.06 -7.86 -6.69
N PHE A 188 -1.98 -8.73 -7.70
CA PHE A 188 -1.87 -8.29 -9.09
C PHE A 188 -3.04 -7.41 -9.54
N THR A 189 -4.21 -7.56 -8.94
CA THR A 189 -5.36 -6.69 -9.25
C THR A 189 -5.20 -5.25 -8.76
N PHE A 190 -4.16 -4.93 -7.95
CA PHE A 190 -3.82 -3.55 -7.61
C PHE A 190 -3.42 -2.73 -8.84
N GLY A 191 -2.83 -3.34 -9.86
CA GLY A 191 -2.56 -2.66 -11.14
C GLY A 191 -3.83 -2.11 -11.77
N ILE A 192 -4.93 -2.88 -11.76
CA ILE A 192 -6.24 -2.45 -12.25
C ILE A 192 -6.78 -1.29 -11.40
N ALA A 193 -6.70 -1.41 -10.07
CA ALA A 193 -7.15 -0.37 -9.15
C ALA A 193 -6.37 0.94 -9.34
N MET A 194 -5.08 0.85 -9.64
CA MET A 194 -4.22 2.00 -9.91
C MET A 194 -4.60 2.70 -11.22
N LEU A 195 -4.81 1.95 -12.30
CA LEU A 195 -5.29 2.53 -13.56
C LEU A 195 -6.64 3.22 -13.36
N ALA A 196 -7.55 2.59 -12.62
CA ALA A 196 -8.84 3.19 -12.28
C ALA A 196 -8.69 4.45 -11.41
N ALA A 197 -7.69 4.51 -10.50
CA ALA A 197 -7.44 5.68 -9.67
C ALA A 197 -6.88 6.88 -10.47
N VAL A 198 -6.00 6.60 -11.45
CA VAL A 198 -5.35 7.64 -12.26
C VAL A 198 -6.27 8.18 -13.35
N PHE A 199 -7.02 7.30 -14.01
CA PHE A 199 -7.83 7.66 -15.19
C PHE A 199 -9.33 7.73 -14.91
N GLY A 200 -9.79 7.22 -13.76
CA GLY A 200 -11.19 7.21 -13.37
C GLY A 200 -11.60 8.46 -12.58
N ASN A 201 -12.82 8.92 -12.80
CA ASN A 201 -13.48 9.88 -11.92
C ASN A 201 -13.98 9.12 -10.67
N ILE A 202 -13.20 9.10 -9.61
CA ILE A 202 -13.55 8.52 -8.31
C ILE A 202 -13.79 9.66 -7.33
#